data_7112827c2597a03adb53cc360c06aec3
#
_entry.id   7112827c2597a03adb53cc360c06aec3
#
_cell.length_a   1.000
_cell.length_b   1.000
_cell.length_c   1.000
_cell.angle_alpha   90.00
_cell.angle_beta   90.00
_cell.angle_gamma   90.00
#
_symmetry.space_group_name_H-M   'P 1'
#
loop_
_entity.id
_entity.type
_entity.pdbx_description
1 polymer ?
#
loop_
_entity_poly.entity_id
_entity_poly.type
_entity_poly.pdbx_seq_one_letter_code
_entity_poly.pdbx_strand_id
1 'polypeptide(L)'
;MIIIAGPCIIESEDCVMQIAEALKRISANIGHEIIFKASFDKANRSSHSSYRGLGVKRGLEILKKVKEKYSIRTLTDIHLPQQAALASKSVDILQIPAFLCRQTDILSAAASTECIVNVKKGQFMSPEDMVNVVSKLKHYQA
;
A
#
# COMPACT_ATOMS: atom_id res chain seq x y z
N MET A 1 4.21 18.79 0.35
CA MET A 1 3.08 17.93 -0.14
C MET A 1 3.59 16.51 -0.26
N ILE A 2 2.81 15.50 0.12
CA ILE A 2 3.15 14.08 -0.07
C ILE A 2 2.43 13.59 -1.32
N ILE A 3 3.17 12.92 -2.22
CA ILE A 3 2.63 12.36 -3.46
C ILE A 3 2.76 10.83 -3.37
N ILE A 4 1.66 10.10 -3.61
CA ILE A 4 1.68 8.64 -3.73
C ILE A 4 1.52 8.30 -5.21
N ALA A 5 2.53 7.68 -5.81
CA ALA A 5 2.55 7.36 -7.23
C ALA A 5 3.23 6.01 -7.52
N GLY A 6 2.88 5.39 -8.64
CA GLY A 6 3.47 4.12 -9.07
C GLY A 6 2.62 3.40 -10.11
N PRO A 7 3.01 2.19 -10.52
CA PRO A 7 2.38 1.47 -11.64
C PRO A 7 1.01 0.86 -11.33
N CYS A 8 0.43 1.14 -10.18
CA CYS A 8 -0.82 0.57 -9.70
C CYS A 8 -0.73 -0.93 -9.35
N ILE A 9 -0.21 -1.77 -10.22
CA ILE A 9 -0.01 -3.22 -10.04
C ILE A 9 1.41 -3.62 -10.45
N ILE A 10 1.95 -4.63 -9.80
CA ILE A 10 3.25 -5.22 -10.17
C ILE A 10 3.03 -6.21 -11.30
N GLU A 11 3.40 -5.84 -12.52
CA GLU A 11 3.35 -6.71 -13.70
C GLU A 11 4.67 -7.46 -13.89
N SER A 12 5.80 -6.76 -13.77
CA SER A 12 7.14 -7.32 -13.82
C SER A 12 8.09 -6.54 -12.92
N GLU A 13 9.20 -7.16 -12.53
CA GLU A 13 10.25 -6.48 -11.75
C GLU A 13 10.86 -5.32 -12.54
N ASP A 14 11.19 -5.55 -13.83
CA ASP A 14 11.83 -4.54 -14.67
C ASP A 14 10.97 -3.28 -14.84
N CYS A 15 9.68 -3.45 -15.11
CA CYS A 15 8.75 -2.32 -15.22
C CYS A 15 8.68 -1.53 -13.91
N VAL A 16 8.57 -2.22 -12.78
CA VAL A 16 8.52 -1.59 -11.45
C VAL A 16 9.78 -0.80 -11.16
N MET A 17 10.96 -1.37 -11.46
CA MET A 17 12.24 -0.71 -11.21
C MET A 17 12.44 0.53 -12.08
N GLN A 18 12.07 0.49 -13.36
CA GLN A 18 12.13 1.65 -14.25
C GLN A 18 11.22 2.79 -13.77
N ILE A 19 10.00 2.48 -13.35
CA ILE A 19 9.07 3.47 -12.82
C ILE A 19 9.59 4.05 -11.49
N ALA A 20 10.13 3.22 -10.61
CA ALA A 20 10.69 3.68 -9.33
C ALA A 20 11.87 4.65 -9.54
N GLU A 21 12.75 4.34 -10.48
CA GLU A 21 13.85 5.23 -10.87
C GLU A 21 13.35 6.57 -11.39
N ALA A 22 12.37 6.54 -12.30
CA ALA A 22 11.78 7.76 -12.84
C ALA A 22 11.13 8.62 -11.74
N LEU A 23 10.37 8.00 -10.84
CA LEU A 23 9.73 8.70 -9.73
C LEU A 23 10.75 9.27 -8.73
N LYS A 24 11.86 8.57 -8.48
CA LYS A 24 12.96 9.10 -7.65
C LYS A 24 13.56 10.36 -8.25
N ARG A 25 13.80 10.37 -9.57
CA ARG A 25 14.30 11.57 -10.29
C ARG A 25 13.29 12.73 -10.24
N ILE A 26 12.01 12.44 -10.47
CA ILE A 26 10.94 13.45 -10.41
C ILE A 26 10.89 14.04 -9.00
N SER A 27 10.89 13.20 -7.95
CA SER A 27 10.89 13.65 -6.55
C SER A 27 12.01 14.64 -6.25
N ALA A 28 13.24 14.34 -6.73
CA ALA A 28 14.38 15.23 -6.57
C ALA A 28 14.20 16.57 -7.30
N ASN A 29 13.66 16.53 -8.52
CA ASN A 29 13.47 17.72 -9.35
C ASN A 29 12.39 18.68 -8.81
N ILE A 30 11.30 18.13 -8.26
CA ILE A 30 10.17 18.96 -7.75
C ILE A 30 10.34 19.35 -6.27
N GLY A 31 11.33 18.81 -5.57
CA GLY A 31 11.57 19.06 -4.14
C GLY A 31 10.43 18.55 -3.23
N HIS A 32 9.66 17.55 -3.69
CA HIS A 32 8.59 16.93 -2.93
C HIS A 32 8.80 15.43 -2.78
N GLU A 33 8.43 14.92 -1.61
CA GLU A 33 8.48 13.49 -1.37
C GLU A 33 7.45 12.75 -2.24
N ILE A 34 7.93 11.69 -2.92
CA ILE A 34 7.07 10.72 -3.59
C ILE A 34 7.19 9.39 -2.85
N ILE A 35 6.05 8.82 -2.45
CA ILE A 35 5.94 7.47 -1.91
C ILE A 35 5.62 6.55 -3.09
N PHE A 36 6.48 5.56 -3.31
CA PHE A 36 6.27 4.58 -4.38
C PHE A 36 5.16 3.60 -4.01
N LYS A 37 4.13 3.49 -4.84
CA LYS A 37 2.99 2.61 -4.60
C LYS A 37 2.82 1.57 -5.71
N ALA A 38 2.78 0.30 -5.33
CA ALA A 38 2.32 -0.77 -6.22
C ALA A 38 1.60 -1.87 -5.42
N SER A 39 0.60 -2.49 -6.03
CA SER A 39 -0.11 -3.62 -5.44
C SER A 39 0.49 -4.94 -5.91
N PHE A 40 0.70 -5.88 -4.99
CA PHE A 40 1.10 -7.24 -5.32
C PHE A 40 -0.07 -8.10 -5.81
N ASP A 41 -1.30 -7.70 -5.49
CA ASP A 41 -2.55 -8.32 -5.91
C ASP A 41 -3.66 -7.27 -6.08
N LYS A 42 -4.52 -7.47 -7.04
CA LYS A 42 -5.76 -6.72 -7.26
C LYS A 42 -6.97 -7.60 -6.91
N ALA A 43 -7.23 -7.75 -5.60
CA ALA A 43 -8.24 -8.66 -5.08
C ALA A 43 -9.69 -8.25 -5.40
N ASN A 44 -9.93 -7.01 -5.84
CA ASN A 44 -11.25 -6.45 -6.12
C ASN A 44 -11.56 -6.26 -7.61
N ARG A 45 -10.91 -7.02 -8.49
CA ARG A 45 -11.22 -6.97 -9.94
C ARG A 45 -12.66 -7.42 -10.20
N SER A 46 -13.33 -6.75 -11.15
CA SER A 46 -14.71 -7.04 -11.53
C SER A 46 -14.83 -8.37 -12.29
N SER A 47 -13.87 -8.69 -13.16
CA SER A 47 -13.83 -9.96 -13.88
C SER A 47 -12.89 -10.94 -13.22
N HIS A 48 -13.33 -12.21 -13.14
CA HIS A 48 -12.51 -13.33 -12.64
C HIS A 48 -11.28 -13.61 -13.53
N SER A 49 -11.33 -13.26 -14.81
CA SER A 49 -10.24 -13.43 -15.78
C SER A 49 -9.22 -12.28 -15.77
N SER A 50 -9.47 -11.21 -15.00
CA SER A 50 -8.55 -10.07 -14.94
C SER A 50 -7.23 -10.45 -14.28
N TYR A 51 -6.13 -9.94 -14.82
CA TYR A 51 -4.81 -10.08 -14.22
C TYR A 51 -4.78 -9.48 -12.81
N ARG A 52 -4.33 -10.26 -11.83
CA ARG A 52 -4.33 -9.88 -10.42
C ARG A 52 -2.98 -9.46 -9.87
N GLY A 53 -1.89 -9.73 -10.55
CA GLY A 53 -0.53 -9.43 -10.10
C GLY A 53 0.31 -10.69 -9.86
N LEU A 54 1.52 -10.49 -9.29
CA LEU A 54 2.49 -11.56 -9.05
C LEU A 54 2.28 -12.28 -7.70
N GLY A 55 1.29 -11.88 -6.93
CA GLY A 55 1.01 -12.41 -5.60
C GLY A 55 1.92 -11.87 -4.50
N VAL A 56 1.59 -12.24 -3.27
CA VAL A 56 2.16 -11.66 -2.04
C VAL A 56 3.69 -11.81 -2.00
N LYS A 57 4.21 -13.04 -2.11
CA LYS A 57 5.64 -13.31 -1.91
C LYS A 57 6.50 -12.53 -2.90
N ARG A 58 6.24 -12.72 -4.21
CA ARG A 58 7.05 -12.09 -5.26
C ARG A 58 6.87 -10.57 -5.27
N GLY A 59 5.65 -10.09 -5.09
CA GLY A 59 5.39 -8.65 -5.05
C GLY A 59 6.08 -7.94 -3.89
N LEU A 60 6.11 -8.53 -2.70
CA LEU A 60 6.80 -7.95 -1.55
C LEU A 60 8.32 -7.97 -1.71
N GLU A 61 8.90 -9.02 -2.31
CA GLU A 61 10.32 -9.05 -2.66
C GLU A 61 10.71 -7.90 -3.59
N ILE A 62 9.90 -7.63 -4.61
CA ILE A 62 10.13 -6.52 -5.55
C ILE A 62 10.03 -5.16 -4.86
N LEU A 63 8.99 -4.94 -4.03
CA LEU A 63 8.84 -3.70 -3.28
C LEU A 63 10.00 -3.44 -2.32
N LYS A 64 10.50 -4.48 -1.66
CA LYS A 64 11.68 -4.39 -0.81
C LYS A 64 12.92 -3.95 -1.61
N LYS A 65 13.14 -4.53 -2.80
CA LYS A 65 14.22 -4.11 -3.71
C LYS A 65 14.10 -2.64 -4.13
N VAL A 66 12.89 -2.16 -4.42
CA VAL A 66 12.65 -0.75 -4.76
C VAL A 66 13.06 0.14 -3.59
N LYS A 67 12.59 -0.17 -2.38
CA LYS A 67 12.91 0.56 -1.17
C LYS A 67 14.42 0.65 -0.93
N GLU A 68 15.11 -0.48 -1.01
CA GLU A 68 16.56 -0.55 -0.76
C GLU A 68 17.38 0.15 -1.84
N LYS A 69 17.06 -0.11 -3.13
CA LYS A 69 17.85 0.43 -4.25
C LYS A 69 17.72 1.95 -4.42
N TYR A 70 16.50 2.47 -4.26
CA TYR A 70 16.24 3.89 -4.55
C TYR A 70 16.11 4.75 -3.28
N SER A 71 16.17 4.16 -2.10
CA SER A 71 15.95 4.86 -0.82
C SER A 71 14.69 5.73 -0.90
N ILE A 72 13.57 5.10 -1.30
CA ILE A 72 12.24 5.70 -1.43
C ILE A 72 11.27 4.96 -0.53
N ARG A 73 10.40 5.68 0.17
CA ARG A 73 9.33 5.02 0.94
C ARG A 73 8.37 4.29 0.02
N THR A 74 7.94 3.11 0.45
CA THR A 74 7.07 2.23 -0.34
C THR A 74 5.73 1.98 0.34
N LEU A 75 4.70 1.80 -0.47
CA LEU A 75 3.34 1.52 -0.05
C LEU A 75 2.75 0.38 -0.86
N THR A 76 2.06 -0.54 -0.19
CA THR A 76 1.22 -1.56 -0.84
C THR A 76 -0.10 -1.74 -0.12
N ASP A 77 -1.12 -2.18 -0.83
CA ASP A 77 -2.40 -2.56 -0.23
C ASP A 77 -2.37 -4.02 0.25
N ILE A 78 -3.06 -4.25 1.38
CA ILE A 78 -3.31 -5.59 1.93
C ILE A 78 -4.81 -5.88 1.87
N HIS A 79 -5.18 -7.16 1.74
CA HIS A 79 -6.56 -7.60 1.54
C HIS A 79 -7.05 -8.57 2.62
N LEU A 80 -6.11 -9.14 3.38
CA LEU A 80 -6.36 -10.08 4.47
C LEU A 80 -5.52 -9.69 5.70
N PRO A 81 -6.03 -9.88 6.93
CA PRO A 81 -5.28 -9.58 8.15
C PRO A 81 -3.88 -10.22 8.21
N GLN A 82 -3.75 -11.47 7.76
CA GLN A 82 -2.50 -12.21 7.76
C GLN A 82 -1.40 -11.59 6.87
N GLN A 83 -1.79 -10.76 5.90
CA GLN A 83 -0.84 -10.08 5.03
C GLN A 83 -0.14 -8.90 5.71
N ALA A 84 -0.71 -8.34 6.78
CA ALA A 84 -0.15 -7.17 7.46
C ALA A 84 1.27 -7.43 7.97
N ALA A 85 1.46 -8.48 8.77
CA ALA A 85 2.77 -8.85 9.32
C ALA A 85 3.79 -9.27 8.25
N LEU A 86 3.35 -9.78 7.11
CA LEU A 86 4.23 -10.13 5.98
C LEU A 86 4.67 -8.87 5.23
N ALA A 87 3.72 -8.01 4.91
CA ALA A 87 3.97 -6.80 4.12
C ALA A 87 4.79 -5.76 4.89
N SER A 88 4.59 -5.63 6.22
CA SER A 88 5.33 -4.68 7.06
C SER A 88 6.85 -4.88 7.04
N LYS A 89 7.33 -6.09 6.73
CA LYS A 89 8.76 -6.37 6.58
C LYS A 89 9.39 -5.83 5.30
N SER A 90 8.55 -5.40 4.34
CA SER A 90 8.99 -5.02 3.00
C SER A 90 8.61 -3.60 2.60
N VAL A 91 7.62 -2.99 3.25
CA VAL A 91 7.13 -1.65 2.93
C VAL A 91 7.04 -0.77 4.18
N ASP A 92 6.92 0.54 3.96
CA ASP A 92 6.81 1.53 5.03
C ASP A 92 5.35 1.86 5.39
N ILE A 93 4.45 1.64 4.42
CA ILE A 93 3.05 2.03 4.54
C ILE A 93 2.16 0.89 4.06
N LEU A 94 1.22 0.49 4.91
CA LEU A 94 0.16 -0.46 4.56
C LEU A 94 -1.10 0.30 4.15
N GLN A 95 -1.67 -0.03 2.99
CA GLN A 95 -2.92 0.56 2.56
C GLN A 95 -4.09 -0.41 2.76
N ILE A 96 -5.16 0.09 3.36
CA ILE A 96 -6.44 -0.62 3.43
C ILE A 96 -7.30 -0.16 2.25
N PRO A 97 -7.73 -1.08 1.36
CA PRO A 97 -8.64 -0.76 0.25
C PRO A 97 -9.98 -0.20 0.71
N ALA A 98 -10.60 0.61 -0.16
CA ALA A 98 -11.85 1.29 0.16
C ALA A 98 -12.98 0.36 0.62
N PHE A 99 -13.13 -0.81 -0.01
CA PHE A 99 -14.16 -1.79 0.37
C PHE A 99 -13.95 -2.41 1.75
N LEU A 100 -12.72 -2.39 2.27
CA LEU A 100 -12.34 -2.99 3.55
C LEU A 100 -12.14 -1.95 4.67
N CYS A 101 -12.42 -0.68 4.40
CA CYS A 101 -12.09 0.42 5.32
C CYS A 101 -12.77 0.36 6.69
N ARG A 102 -13.85 -0.43 6.85
CA ARG A 102 -14.56 -0.63 8.12
C ARG A 102 -14.26 -1.97 8.81
N GLN A 103 -13.55 -2.89 8.13
CA GLN A 103 -13.29 -4.25 8.65
C GLN A 103 -12.30 -4.20 9.82
N THR A 104 -12.78 -4.49 11.02
CA THR A 104 -12.00 -4.34 12.25
C THR A 104 -10.74 -5.21 12.24
N ASP A 105 -10.83 -6.47 11.80
CA ASP A 105 -9.71 -7.41 11.85
C ASP A 105 -8.52 -6.98 11.00
N ILE A 106 -8.76 -6.47 9.78
CA ILE A 106 -7.67 -5.99 8.92
C ILE A 106 -7.10 -4.66 9.42
N LEU A 107 -7.94 -3.78 9.98
CA LEU A 107 -7.49 -2.52 10.58
C LEU A 107 -6.61 -2.80 11.80
N SER A 108 -7.05 -3.69 12.69
CA SER A 108 -6.31 -4.09 13.89
C SER A 108 -4.98 -4.76 13.51
N ALA A 109 -4.99 -5.68 12.55
CA ALA A 109 -3.77 -6.33 12.08
C ALA A 109 -2.76 -5.34 11.46
N ALA A 110 -3.23 -4.36 10.71
CA ALA A 110 -2.37 -3.31 10.15
C ALA A 110 -1.83 -2.38 11.25
N ALA A 111 -2.67 -1.95 12.20
CA ALA A 111 -2.29 -1.08 13.30
C ALA A 111 -1.30 -1.73 14.27
N SER A 112 -1.32 -3.05 14.40
CA SER A 112 -0.36 -3.82 15.21
C SER A 112 1.03 -3.95 14.58
N THR A 113 1.26 -3.36 13.38
CA THR A 113 2.58 -3.28 12.77
C THR A 113 3.21 -1.91 13.02
N GLU A 114 4.53 -1.80 12.80
CA GLU A 114 5.24 -0.52 12.86
C GLU A 114 5.01 0.38 11.63
N CYS A 115 4.22 -0.08 10.64
CA CYS A 115 3.95 0.66 9.43
C CYS A 115 2.94 1.79 9.65
N ILE A 116 3.09 2.86 8.88
CA ILE A 116 2.02 3.84 8.72
C ILE A 116 0.83 3.16 8.04
N VAL A 117 -0.38 3.40 8.52
CA VAL A 117 -1.60 2.83 7.92
C VAL A 117 -2.34 3.92 7.14
N ASN A 118 -2.44 3.72 5.83
CA ASN A 118 -3.24 4.56 4.93
C ASN A 118 -4.56 3.88 4.62
N VAL A 119 -5.68 4.46 5.03
CA VAL A 119 -7.01 3.89 4.75
C VAL A 119 -7.70 4.68 3.66
N LYS A 120 -8.08 4.02 2.58
CA LYS A 120 -8.93 4.62 1.55
C LYS A 120 -10.37 4.67 2.04
N LYS A 121 -10.95 5.88 2.05
CA LYS A 121 -12.37 6.05 2.38
C LYS A 121 -13.25 5.26 1.41
N GLY A 122 -14.15 4.44 1.92
CA GLY A 122 -15.16 3.76 1.11
C GLY A 122 -16.10 4.76 0.43
N GLN A 123 -16.55 4.43 -0.79
CA GLN A 123 -17.52 5.25 -1.53
C GLN A 123 -18.88 5.34 -0.82
N PHE A 124 -19.18 4.37 0.02
CA PHE A 124 -20.40 4.25 0.83
C PHE A 124 -20.33 4.97 2.19
N MET A 125 -19.23 5.69 2.46
CA MET A 125 -19.04 6.41 3.72
C MET A 125 -18.96 7.92 3.49
N SER A 126 -19.47 8.69 4.44
CA SER A 126 -19.19 10.12 4.51
C SER A 126 -17.74 10.38 4.97
N PRO A 127 -17.15 11.54 4.68
CA PRO A 127 -15.84 11.89 5.22
C PRO A 127 -15.81 11.88 6.75
N GLU A 128 -16.88 12.31 7.41
CA GLU A 128 -17.03 12.40 8.86
C GLU A 128 -16.98 11.02 9.52
N ASP A 129 -17.52 9.99 8.87
CA ASP A 129 -17.51 8.61 9.39
C ASP A 129 -16.09 8.03 9.48
N MET A 130 -15.12 8.60 8.79
CA MET A 130 -13.73 8.14 8.89
C MET A 130 -13.11 8.38 10.27
N VAL A 131 -13.71 9.22 11.10
CA VAL A 131 -13.28 9.38 12.50
C VAL A 131 -13.34 8.05 13.26
N ASN A 132 -14.34 7.21 12.97
CA ASN A 132 -14.48 5.90 13.60
C ASN A 132 -13.37 4.93 13.16
N VAL A 133 -12.96 5.00 11.89
CA VAL A 133 -11.84 4.20 11.37
C VAL A 133 -10.53 4.61 12.03
N VAL A 134 -10.29 5.92 12.13
CA VAL A 134 -9.11 6.48 12.81
C VAL A 134 -9.10 6.09 14.30
N SER A 135 -10.26 6.14 14.95
CA SER A 135 -10.40 5.72 16.35
C SER A 135 -10.04 4.25 16.56
N LYS A 136 -10.50 3.35 15.66
CA LYS A 136 -10.11 1.94 15.69
C LYS A 136 -8.59 1.75 15.55
N LEU A 137 -7.98 2.41 14.57
CA LEU A 137 -6.53 2.31 14.37
C LEU A 137 -5.75 2.77 15.61
N LYS A 138 -6.14 3.89 16.21
CA LYS A 138 -5.52 4.39 17.45
C LYS A 138 -5.70 3.44 18.63
N HIS A 139 -6.85 2.77 18.73
CA HIS A 139 -7.11 1.80 19.79
C HIS A 139 -6.18 0.58 19.72
N TYR A 140 -5.85 0.11 18.51
CA TYR A 140 -5.03 -1.08 18.29
C TYR A 140 -3.52 -0.76 18.11
N GLN A 141 -3.17 0.50 17.98
CA GLN A 141 -1.79 0.96 17.98
C GLN A 141 -1.32 1.05 19.43
N ALA A 142 -0.67 0.01 19.91
CA ALA A 142 -0.09 -0.01 21.24
C ALA A 142 1.24 0.78 21.28
#